data_b2fdd5280cd870c0c134c01f2e30f773
#
_entry.id   b2fdd5280cd870c0c134c01f2e30f773
#
_cell.length_a   1.000
_cell.length_b   1.000
_cell.length_c   1.000
_cell.angle_alpha   90.00
_cell.angle_beta   90.00
_cell.angle_gamma   90.00
#
_symmetry.space_group_name_H-M   'P 1'
#
loop_
_entity.id
_entity.type
_entity.pdbx_description
1 polymer ?
#
loop_
_entity_poly.entity_id
_entity_poly.type
_entity_poly.pdbx_seq_one_letter_code
_entity_poly.pdbx_strand_id
1 'polypeptide(L)'
;MARFKDRNIVVTGGAGYVGSHAVRLLQQEGLETVVVDDLSTGFERLVDCPIEHVNVRDRGALTDVLKRYRPRAVMHFAAKCYVGESVRDPEGYYGTNLFGAWNLLEAMRDADCKHIVMSSTCAVYGVPNKLPIPDDHSRDPISPYGRSKLAVEFLADDFARAYGFKVARLRYFNAAGASPDGEVGERHEPETHLIPLCIEGVLNDTFKLTIFGDDFETRDGTC
;
A
#
# COMPACT_ATOMS: atom_id res chain seq x y z
N MET A 1 7.96 15.65 -28.94
CA MET A 1 8.42 15.46 -27.54
C MET A 1 7.48 15.98 -26.45
N ALA A 2 6.41 16.72 -26.73
CA ALA A 2 5.49 17.26 -25.70
C ALA A 2 4.36 16.29 -25.26
N ARG A 3 4.17 15.14 -25.91
CA ARG A 3 3.08 14.18 -25.63
C ARG A 3 3.34 13.24 -24.45
N PHE A 4 4.57 13.12 -23.96
CA PHE A 4 4.95 12.13 -22.94
C PHE A 4 4.95 12.68 -21.50
N LYS A 5 5.05 14.01 -21.32
CA LYS A 5 5.13 14.63 -19.97
C LYS A 5 3.87 14.47 -19.11
N ASP A 6 2.70 14.21 -19.71
CA ASP A 6 1.43 14.19 -18.96
C ASP A 6 0.92 12.78 -18.62
N ARG A 7 1.69 11.73 -18.89
CA ARG A 7 1.23 10.34 -18.74
C ARG A 7 1.99 9.49 -17.70
N ASN A 8 3.10 10.00 -17.17
CA ASN A 8 3.92 9.22 -16.24
C ASN A 8 3.31 9.14 -14.85
N ILE A 9 3.21 7.94 -14.32
CA ILE A 9 2.82 7.65 -12.93
C ILE A 9 4.00 6.97 -12.23
N VAL A 10 4.40 7.49 -11.07
CA VAL A 10 5.32 6.79 -10.19
C VAL A 10 4.52 5.94 -9.21
N VAL A 11 4.88 4.68 -9.07
CA VAL A 11 4.23 3.73 -8.17
C VAL A 11 5.25 3.25 -7.14
N THR A 12 5.15 3.75 -5.91
CA THR A 12 5.99 3.26 -4.82
C THR A 12 5.41 1.98 -4.23
N GLY A 13 6.24 0.98 -3.96
CA GLY A 13 5.77 -0.37 -3.60
C GLY A 13 5.14 -1.10 -4.80
N GLY A 14 5.54 -0.72 -6.02
CA GLY A 14 4.97 -1.24 -7.25
C GLY A 14 5.32 -2.69 -7.54
N ALA A 15 6.38 -3.22 -6.94
CA ALA A 15 6.78 -4.63 -7.05
C ALA A 15 6.10 -5.53 -6.00
N GLY A 16 5.28 -4.97 -5.10
CA GLY A 16 4.43 -5.71 -4.17
C GLY A 16 3.12 -6.16 -4.81
N TYR A 17 2.30 -6.91 -4.05
CA TYR A 17 1.05 -7.49 -4.54
C TYR A 17 0.09 -6.43 -5.12
N VAL A 18 -0.42 -5.50 -4.31
CA VAL A 18 -1.38 -4.49 -4.77
C VAL A 18 -0.76 -3.53 -5.79
N GLY A 19 0.52 -3.18 -5.59
CA GLY A 19 1.26 -2.29 -6.47
C GLY A 19 1.43 -2.84 -7.88
N SER A 20 1.77 -4.12 -8.04
CA SER A 20 1.97 -4.75 -9.34
C SER A 20 0.67 -4.84 -10.15
N HIS A 21 -0.46 -5.14 -9.49
CA HIS A 21 -1.78 -5.05 -10.13
C HIS A 21 -2.10 -3.62 -10.61
N ALA A 22 -1.80 -2.61 -9.79
CA ALA A 22 -1.99 -1.21 -10.17
C ALA A 22 -1.11 -0.82 -11.35
N VAL A 23 0.18 -1.20 -11.35
CA VAL A 23 1.12 -0.96 -12.46
C VAL A 23 0.56 -1.55 -13.76
N ARG A 24 0.15 -2.81 -13.72
CA ARG A 24 -0.40 -3.51 -14.88
C ARG A 24 -1.65 -2.82 -15.45
N LEU A 25 -2.59 -2.45 -14.58
CA LEU A 25 -3.79 -1.74 -15.00
C LEU A 25 -3.48 -0.37 -15.62
N LEU A 26 -2.56 0.39 -15.02
CA LEU A 26 -2.13 1.68 -15.57
C LEU A 26 -1.53 1.53 -16.97
N GLN A 27 -0.71 0.49 -17.18
CA GLN A 27 -0.12 0.21 -18.50
C GLN A 27 -1.18 -0.19 -19.52
N GLN A 28 -2.17 -1.00 -19.14
CA GLN A 28 -3.32 -1.34 -20.01
C GLN A 28 -4.12 -0.11 -20.41
N GLU A 29 -4.22 0.89 -19.54
CA GLU A 29 -4.83 2.20 -19.83
C GLU A 29 -3.91 3.15 -20.63
N GLY A 30 -2.74 2.67 -21.06
CA GLY A 30 -1.77 3.41 -21.89
C GLY A 30 -1.02 4.49 -21.12
N LEU A 31 -0.89 4.33 -19.80
CA LEU A 31 -0.07 5.20 -18.94
C LEU A 31 1.34 4.64 -18.82
N GLU A 32 2.33 5.51 -18.86
CA GLU A 32 3.71 5.13 -18.56
C GLU A 32 3.90 5.04 -17.05
N THR A 33 4.52 3.97 -16.59
CA THR A 33 4.73 3.71 -15.16
C THR A 33 6.22 3.58 -14.85
N VAL A 34 6.59 4.06 -13.67
CA VAL A 34 7.91 3.82 -13.07
C VAL A 34 7.68 3.33 -11.66
N VAL A 35 8.25 2.21 -11.32
CA VAL A 35 8.18 1.64 -9.98
C VAL A 35 9.33 2.17 -9.13
N VAL A 36 9.03 2.51 -7.87
CA VAL A 36 10.00 2.78 -6.82
C VAL A 36 9.80 1.72 -5.74
N ASP A 37 10.77 0.85 -5.58
CA ASP A 37 10.68 -0.29 -4.65
C ASP A 37 12.09 -0.66 -4.17
N ASP A 38 12.26 -1.01 -2.91
CA ASP A 38 13.54 -1.51 -2.39
C ASP A 38 13.65 -3.04 -2.45
N LEU A 39 12.60 -3.69 -2.96
CA LEU A 39 12.45 -5.13 -3.08
C LEU A 39 12.60 -5.90 -1.75
N SER A 40 12.40 -5.23 -0.62
CA SER A 40 12.45 -5.88 0.70
C SER A 40 11.37 -6.97 0.87
N THR A 41 10.22 -6.79 0.21
CA THR A 41 9.11 -7.76 0.16
C THR A 41 8.50 -7.89 -1.24
N GLY A 42 8.89 -7.01 -2.16
CA GLY A 42 8.44 -7.01 -3.55
C GLY A 42 9.26 -7.95 -4.43
N PHE A 43 8.72 -8.26 -5.60
CA PHE A 43 9.37 -9.13 -6.59
C PHE A 43 9.46 -8.41 -7.93
N GLU A 44 10.68 -8.13 -8.39
CA GLU A 44 10.95 -7.42 -9.65
C GLU A 44 10.22 -8.03 -10.86
N ARG A 45 10.10 -9.35 -10.91
CA ARG A 45 9.44 -10.09 -11.99
C ARG A 45 7.91 -9.82 -12.13
N LEU A 46 7.28 -9.16 -11.15
CA LEU A 46 5.84 -8.86 -11.19
C LEU A 46 5.52 -7.61 -12.02
N VAL A 47 6.54 -6.88 -12.47
CA VAL A 47 6.36 -5.63 -13.21
C VAL A 47 7.25 -5.59 -14.46
N ASP A 48 6.68 -5.07 -15.54
CA ASP A 48 7.35 -4.91 -16.84
C ASP A 48 7.47 -3.40 -17.16
N CYS A 49 8.22 -2.70 -16.30
CA CYS A 49 8.51 -1.28 -16.45
C CYS A 49 9.78 -0.92 -15.67
N PRO A 50 10.36 0.28 -15.87
CA PRO A 50 11.53 0.72 -15.11
C PRO A 50 11.30 0.65 -13.60
N ILE A 51 12.26 0.08 -12.89
CA ILE A 51 12.31 0.02 -11.42
C ILE A 51 13.48 0.86 -10.93
N GLU A 52 13.21 1.80 -10.05
CA GLU A 52 14.19 2.51 -9.26
C GLU A 52 14.27 1.84 -7.89
N HIS A 53 15.42 1.25 -7.59
CA HIS A 53 15.70 0.56 -6.32
C HIS A 53 15.94 1.58 -5.20
N VAL A 54 14.85 2.13 -4.66
CA VAL A 54 14.90 3.20 -3.66
C VAL A 54 13.99 2.85 -2.49
N ASN A 55 14.54 2.96 -1.28
CA ASN A 55 13.75 2.88 -0.06
C ASN A 55 13.02 4.21 0.19
N VAL A 56 11.73 4.15 0.53
CA VAL A 56 10.92 5.35 0.81
C VAL A 56 11.43 6.17 1.98
N ARG A 57 12.32 5.62 2.80
CA ARG A 57 12.98 6.34 3.87
C ARG A 57 14.14 7.24 3.38
N ASP A 58 14.57 7.09 2.12
CA ASP A 58 15.57 7.94 1.48
C ASP A 58 14.91 9.09 0.70
N ARG A 59 14.70 10.21 1.37
CA ARG A 59 14.10 11.40 0.77
C ARG A 59 14.92 11.93 -0.42
N GLY A 60 16.25 11.88 -0.34
CA GLY A 60 17.13 12.38 -1.40
C GLY A 60 16.91 11.61 -2.69
N ALA A 61 17.03 10.29 -2.61
CA ALA A 61 16.80 9.40 -3.75
C ALA A 61 15.37 9.53 -4.31
N LEU A 62 14.33 9.63 -3.45
CA LEU A 62 12.95 9.89 -3.90
C LEU A 62 12.84 11.20 -4.68
N THR A 63 13.47 12.27 -4.19
CA THR A 63 13.46 13.58 -4.85
C THR A 63 14.13 13.52 -6.22
N ASP A 64 15.25 12.82 -6.35
CA ASP A 64 15.96 12.65 -7.61
C ASP A 64 15.15 11.86 -8.63
N VAL A 65 14.50 10.78 -8.21
CA VAL A 65 13.57 10.01 -9.05
C VAL A 65 12.42 10.89 -9.53
N LEU A 66 11.72 11.57 -8.63
CA LEU A 66 10.56 12.39 -8.99
C LEU A 66 10.94 13.58 -9.90
N LYS A 67 12.10 14.19 -9.71
CA LYS A 67 12.63 15.24 -10.61
C LYS A 67 13.03 14.70 -11.99
N ARG A 68 13.57 13.49 -12.05
CA ARG A 68 13.96 12.81 -13.30
C ARG A 68 12.73 12.48 -14.15
N TYR A 69 11.75 11.82 -13.55
CA TYR A 69 10.58 11.31 -14.27
C TYR A 69 9.43 12.31 -14.38
N ARG A 70 9.37 13.32 -13.51
CA ARG A 70 8.33 14.36 -13.48
C ARG A 70 6.92 13.79 -13.61
N PRO A 71 6.50 12.90 -12.70
CA PRO A 71 5.22 12.25 -12.81
C PRO A 71 4.06 13.25 -12.64
N ARG A 72 2.94 12.96 -13.31
CA ARG A 72 1.70 13.69 -13.07
C ARG A 72 1.05 13.34 -11.73
N ALA A 73 1.30 12.13 -11.25
CA ALA A 73 0.78 11.63 -9.99
C ALA A 73 1.67 10.51 -9.43
N VAL A 74 1.54 10.28 -8.14
CA VAL A 74 2.14 9.15 -7.45
C VAL A 74 1.04 8.24 -6.91
N MET A 75 1.23 6.91 -7.05
CA MET A 75 0.49 5.91 -6.30
C MET A 75 1.40 5.31 -5.23
N HIS A 76 0.99 5.41 -3.97
CA HIS A 76 1.82 5.03 -2.83
C HIS A 76 1.30 3.76 -2.17
N PHE A 77 1.96 2.64 -2.46
CA PHE A 77 1.69 1.32 -1.85
C PHE A 77 2.83 0.84 -0.93
N ALA A 78 4.02 1.44 -1.01
CA ALA A 78 5.16 1.07 -0.17
C ALA A 78 4.83 1.23 1.31
N ALA A 79 4.67 0.12 2.01
CA ALA A 79 4.34 0.09 3.43
C ALA A 79 4.54 -1.33 4.00
N LYS A 80 4.83 -1.43 5.30
CA LYS A 80 4.65 -2.65 6.07
C LYS A 80 3.17 -2.85 6.41
N CYS A 81 2.63 -4.06 6.33
CA CYS A 81 1.19 -4.32 6.42
C CYS A 81 0.75 -5.42 7.42
N TYR A 82 1.68 -6.15 8.04
CA TYR A 82 1.33 -7.23 8.97
C TYR A 82 0.98 -6.68 10.36
N VAL A 83 -0.31 -6.77 10.74
CA VAL A 83 -0.81 -6.22 12.01
C VAL A 83 -0.07 -6.82 13.21
N GLY A 84 0.11 -8.15 13.25
CA GLY A 84 0.80 -8.83 14.35
C GLY A 84 2.27 -8.47 14.47
N GLU A 85 2.97 -8.25 13.35
CA GLU A 85 4.36 -7.77 13.34
C GLU A 85 4.44 -6.35 13.91
N SER A 86 3.49 -5.48 13.58
CA SER A 86 3.49 -4.09 14.04
C SER A 86 3.48 -3.94 15.56
N VAL A 87 2.93 -4.90 16.28
CA VAL A 87 2.93 -4.92 17.74
C VAL A 87 4.32 -5.21 18.30
N ARG A 88 5.11 -6.01 17.60
CA ARG A 88 6.46 -6.39 18.01
C ARG A 88 7.55 -5.45 17.50
N ASP A 89 7.32 -4.81 16.34
CA ASP A 89 8.25 -3.87 15.69
C ASP A 89 7.54 -2.53 15.34
N PRO A 90 7.01 -1.78 16.31
CA PRO A 90 6.36 -0.52 16.03
C PRO A 90 7.32 0.52 15.39
N GLU A 91 8.60 0.48 15.73
CA GLU A 91 9.62 1.37 15.16
C GLU A 91 9.75 1.19 13.65
N GLY A 92 9.87 -0.04 13.16
CA GLY A 92 9.91 -0.35 11.73
C GLY A 92 8.65 0.09 11.00
N TYR A 93 7.47 -0.06 11.65
CA TYR A 93 6.20 0.36 11.07
C TYR A 93 6.07 1.88 10.96
N TYR A 94 6.35 2.63 12.02
CA TYR A 94 6.36 4.09 11.93
C TYR A 94 7.45 4.59 10.99
N GLY A 95 8.64 3.97 11.03
CA GLY A 95 9.77 4.30 10.16
C GLY A 95 9.43 4.19 8.68
N THR A 96 8.81 3.08 8.27
CA THR A 96 8.45 2.85 6.87
C THR A 96 7.15 3.57 6.49
N ASN A 97 6.08 3.37 7.27
CA ASN A 97 4.76 3.84 6.90
C ASN A 97 4.62 5.36 7.05
N LEU A 98 4.98 5.91 8.22
CA LEU A 98 4.79 7.33 8.50
C LEU A 98 5.95 8.17 7.95
N PHE A 99 7.19 7.86 8.35
CA PHE A 99 8.34 8.65 7.88
C PHE A 99 8.62 8.43 6.41
N GLY A 100 8.37 7.24 5.86
CA GLY A 100 8.43 7.00 4.41
C GLY A 100 7.42 7.85 3.64
N ALA A 101 6.16 7.93 4.10
CA ALA A 101 5.15 8.78 3.50
C ALA A 101 5.48 10.27 3.65
N TRP A 102 6.03 10.70 4.80
CA TRP A 102 6.53 12.05 5.00
C TRP A 102 7.59 12.41 3.95
N ASN A 103 8.63 11.58 3.82
CA ASN A 103 9.70 11.80 2.84
C ASN A 103 9.18 11.87 1.41
N LEU A 104 8.22 10.98 1.06
CA LEU A 104 7.60 10.98 -0.25
C LEU A 104 6.84 12.28 -0.51
N LEU A 105 6.02 12.75 0.43
CA LEU A 105 5.26 13.99 0.28
C LEU A 105 6.19 15.22 0.17
N GLU A 106 7.27 15.26 0.93
CA GLU A 106 8.29 16.30 0.78
C GLU A 106 8.99 16.25 -0.59
N ALA A 107 9.39 15.05 -1.03
CA ALA A 107 10.02 14.86 -2.34
C ALA A 107 9.06 15.24 -3.49
N MET A 108 7.77 14.91 -3.36
CA MET A 108 6.74 15.31 -4.31
C MET A 108 6.54 16.84 -4.35
N ARG A 109 6.56 17.50 -3.19
CA ARG A 109 6.52 18.97 -3.12
C ARG A 109 7.72 19.59 -3.84
N ASP A 110 8.93 19.08 -3.57
CA ASP A 110 10.18 19.58 -4.15
C ASP A 110 10.28 19.30 -5.66
N ALA A 111 9.51 18.34 -6.17
CA ALA A 111 9.38 18.01 -7.60
C ALA A 111 8.14 18.60 -8.27
N ASP A 112 7.34 19.42 -7.56
CA ASP A 112 6.07 20.01 -7.98
C ASP A 112 5.03 18.97 -8.49
N CYS A 113 5.02 17.77 -7.92
CA CYS A 113 4.03 16.73 -8.14
C CYS A 113 3.02 16.74 -6.99
N LYS A 114 1.77 17.11 -7.24
CA LYS A 114 0.77 17.33 -6.16
C LYS A 114 -0.39 16.35 -6.14
N HIS A 115 -0.41 15.35 -7.03
CA HIS A 115 -1.47 14.35 -7.07
C HIS A 115 -0.97 13.03 -6.50
N ILE A 116 -1.67 12.52 -5.50
CA ILE A 116 -1.31 11.26 -4.86
C ILE A 116 -2.53 10.40 -4.56
N VAL A 117 -2.42 9.11 -4.85
CA VAL A 117 -3.31 8.05 -4.37
C VAL A 117 -2.54 7.26 -3.32
N MET A 118 -3.08 7.13 -2.12
CA MET A 118 -2.41 6.47 -1.00
C MET A 118 -3.17 5.22 -0.57
N SER A 119 -2.43 4.15 -0.38
CA SER A 119 -2.91 2.96 0.31
C SER A 119 -3.11 3.29 1.79
N SER A 120 -4.35 3.32 2.24
CA SER A 120 -4.74 3.29 3.64
C SER A 120 -5.32 1.91 3.98
N THR A 121 -6.11 1.78 5.05
CA THR A 121 -6.58 0.50 5.56
C THR A 121 -7.87 0.66 6.33
N CYS A 122 -8.71 -0.38 6.36
CA CYS A 122 -9.84 -0.46 7.28
C CYS A 122 -9.40 -0.47 8.76
N ALA A 123 -8.17 -0.88 9.06
CA ALA A 123 -7.63 -0.89 10.43
C ALA A 123 -7.60 0.51 11.10
N VAL A 124 -7.79 1.59 10.33
CA VAL A 124 -7.94 2.95 10.89
C VAL A 124 -9.23 3.12 11.68
N TYR A 125 -10.25 2.31 11.41
CA TYR A 125 -11.53 2.38 12.12
C TYR A 125 -11.50 1.72 13.51
N GLY A 126 -10.57 0.77 13.74
CA GLY A 126 -10.56 -0.05 14.95
C GLY A 126 -11.73 -1.03 15.00
N VAL A 127 -12.32 -1.22 16.18
CA VAL A 127 -13.51 -2.06 16.34
C VAL A 127 -14.75 -1.25 15.94
N PRO A 128 -15.47 -1.64 14.87
CA PRO A 128 -16.59 -0.86 14.40
C PRO A 128 -17.80 -1.01 15.33
N ASN A 129 -18.48 0.11 15.59
CA ASN A 129 -19.73 0.13 16.37
C ASN A 129 -20.98 0.05 15.48
N LYS A 130 -20.80 0.05 14.15
CA LYS A 130 -21.87 -0.05 13.15
C LYS A 130 -21.40 -0.75 11.90
N LEU A 131 -22.22 -1.66 11.39
CA LEU A 131 -21.99 -2.39 10.14
C LEU A 131 -23.19 -2.20 9.19
N PRO A 132 -22.96 -2.01 7.87
CA PRO A 132 -21.65 -1.73 7.24
C PRO A 132 -21.01 -0.45 7.79
N ILE A 133 -19.69 -0.38 7.79
CA ILE A 133 -18.94 0.78 8.28
C ILE A 133 -19.20 1.97 7.36
N PRO A 134 -19.80 3.08 7.83
CA PRO A 134 -20.01 4.25 7.00
C PRO A 134 -18.70 5.08 6.85
N ASP A 135 -18.64 5.92 5.82
CA ASP A 135 -17.44 6.73 5.51
C ASP A 135 -17.07 7.72 6.63
N ASP A 136 -18.07 8.20 7.38
CA ASP A 136 -17.91 9.12 8.51
C ASP A 136 -17.70 8.43 9.87
N HIS A 137 -17.53 7.08 9.88
CA HIS A 137 -17.25 6.34 11.10
C HIS A 137 -16.01 6.89 11.82
N SER A 138 -16.03 6.88 13.15
CA SER A 138 -14.87 7.24 13.98
C SER A 138 -13.64 6.39 13.61
N ARG A 139 -12.46 6.99 13.75
CA ARG A 139 -11.19 6.34 13.48
C ARG A 139 -10.43 6.18 14.80
N ASP A 140 -10.39 4.96 15.31
CA ASP A 140 -9.74 4.60 16.58
C ASP A 140 -8.96 3.29 16.43
N PRO A 141 -7.82 3.32 15.73
CA PRO A 141 -7.04 2.12 15.43
C PRO A 141 -6.46 1.48 16.69
N ILE A 142 -6.60 0.16 16.79
CA ILE A 142 -6.14 -0.63 17.94
C ILE A 142 -4.72 -1.16 17.80
N SER A 143 -4.12 -1.08 16.60
CA SER A 143 -2.78 -1.59 16.32
C SER A 143 -1.79 -0.48 15.91
N PRO A 144 -0.47 -0.65 16.11
CA PRO A 144 0.53 0.28 15.60
C PRO A 144 0.47 0.44 14.08
N TYR A 145 0.18 -0.62 13.33
CA TYR A 145 -0.07 -0.54 11.89
C TYR A 145 -1.21 0.44 11.57
N GLY A 146 -2.40 0.24 12.17
CA GLY A 146 -3.54 1.11 11.94
C GLY A 146 -3.25 2.56 12.35
N ARG A 147 -2.57 2.77 13.49
CA ARG A 147 -2.15 4.10 13.95
C ARG A 147 -1.17 4.76 12.99
N SER A 148 -0.18 4.03 12.46
CA SER A 148 0.77 4.56 11.48
C SER A 148 0.06 5.01 10.19
N LYS A 149 -0.91 4.23 9.71
CA LYS A 149 -1.71 4.58 8.53
C LYS A 149 -2.64 5.77 8.80
N LEU A 150 -3.27 5.85 9.95
CA LEU A 150 -4.09 7.01 10.32
C LEU A 150 -3.25 8.29 10.43
N ALA A 151 -2.05 8.21 10.99
CA ALA A 151 -1.12 9.33 11.04
C ALA A 151 -0.74 9.84 9.63
N VAL A 152 -0.57 8.93 8.67
CA VAL A 152 -0.36 9.28 7.25
C VAL A 152 -1.57 9.99 6.65
N GLU A 153 -2.80 9.59 7.00
CA GLU A 153 -4.01 10.30 6.54
C GLU A 153 -4.03 11.75 7.04
N PHE A 154 -3.73 11.99 8.32
CA PHE A 154 -3.63 13.36 8.86
C PHE A 154 -2.52 14.16 8.19
N LEU A 155 -1.34 13.59 8.03
CA LEU A 155 -0.23 14.21 7.34
C LEU A 155 -0.63 14.63 5.91
N ALA A 156 -1.31 13.76 5.18
CA ALA A 156 -1.77 14.04 3.82
C ALA A 156 -2.82 15.18 3.78
N ASP A 157 -3.71 15.26 4.81
CA ASP A 157 -4.65 16.37 4.94
C ASP A 157 -3.94 17.71 5.16
N ASP A 158 -2.89 17.72 5.98
CA ASP A 158 -2.12 18.93 6.25
C ASP A 158 -1.34 19.36 5.01
N PHE A 159 -0.74 18.44 4.26
CA PHE A 159 -0.10 18.74 2.98
C PHE A 159 -1.11 19.24 1.92
N ALA A 160 -2.32 18.69 1.91
CA ALA A 160 -3.39 19.15 1.02
C ALA A 160 -3.76 20.61 1.32
N ARG A 161 -3.92 20.96 2.59
CA ARG A 161 -4.28 22.33 3.03
C ARG A 161 -3.13 23.32 2.81
N ALA A 162 -1.91 22.94 3.20
CA ALA A 162 -0.76 23.85 3.18
C ALA A 162 -0.16 24.04 1.79
N TYR A 163 -0.11 22.99 0.97
CA TYR A 163 0.64 22.96 -0.29
C TYR A 163 -0.22 22.64 -1.52
N GLY A 164 -1.53 22.47 -1.34
CA GLY A 164 -2.47 22.25 -2.44
C GLY A 164 -2.42 20.84 -3.05
N PHE A 165 -1.98 19.83 -2.27
CA PHE A 165 -2.02 18.44 -2.72
C PHE A 165 -3.44 17.97 -2.98
N LYS A 166 -3.60 17.11 -3.98
CA LYS A 166 -4.83 16.38 -4.30
C LYS A 166 -4.61 14.92 -3.86
N VAL A 167 -5.31 14.52 -2.82
CA VAL A 167 -5.10 13.24 -2.14
C VAL A 167 -6.34 12.37 -2.26
N ALA A 168 -6.17 11.14 -2.76
CA ALA A 168 -7.14 10.06 -2.63
C ALA A 168 -6.59 9.01 -1.64
N ARG A 169 -7.40 8.58 -0.67
CA ARG A 169 -7.03 7.55 0.31
C ARG A 169 -7.92 6.34 0.09
N LEU A 170 -7.30 5.19 -0.11
CA LEU A 170 -8.02 3.94 -0.35
C LEU A 170 -7.90 3.07 0.91
N ARG A 171 -9.00 2.94 1.66
CA ARG A 171 -9.06 2.11 2.86
C ARG A 171 -9.45 0.70 2.48
N TYR A 172 -8.46 -0.13 2.17
CA TYR A 172 -8.67 -1.52 1.83
C TYR A 172 -9.12 -2.31 3.06
N PHE A 173 -9.94 -3.33 2.83
CA PHE A 173 -10.23 -4.37 3.80
C PHE A 173 -9.29 -5.55 3.56
N ASN A 174 -9.67 -6.49 2.71
CA ASN A 174 -8.86 -7.65 2.39
C ASN A 174 -8.71 -7.70 0.86
N ALA A 175 -7.59 -7.23 0.34
CA ALA A 175 -7.27 -7.42 -1.06
C ALA A 175 -7.02 -8.91 -1.32
N ALA A 176 -7.63 -9.46 -2.36
CA ALA A 176 -7.47 -10.85 -2.72
C ALA A 176 -7.61 -11.04 -4.24
N GLY A 177 -7.02 -12.08 -4.77
CA GLY A 177 -7.15 -12.47 -6.17
C GLY A 177 -5.86 -12.41 -6.96
N ALA A 178 -5.96 -12.82 -8.22
CA ALA A 178 -4.89 -12.80 -9.20
C ALA A 178 -5.38 -12.19 -10.51
N SER A 179 -4.45 -11.79 -11.37
CA SER A 179 -4.80 -11.38 -12.73
C SER A 179 -5.38 -12.57 -13.51
N PRO A 180 -6.33 -12.33 -14.44
CA PRO A 180 -7.00 -13.41 -15.17
C PRO A 180 -6.04 -14.33 -15.96
N ASP A 181 -4.88 -13.84 -16.35
CA ASP A 181 -3.84 -14.60 -17.05
C ASP A 181 -2.85 -15.31 -16.10
N GLY A 182 -2.97 -15.12 -14.78
CA GLY A 182 -2.12 -15.76 -13.78
C GLY A 182 -0.72 -15.13 -13.63
N GLU A 183 -0.42 -14.05 -14.33
CA GLU A 183 0.93 -13.44 -14.31
C GLU A 183 1.21 -12.66 -13.02
N VAL A 184 0.16 -12.07 -12.42
CA VAL A 184 0.25 -11.30 -11.18
C VAL A 184 -0.76 -11.83 -10.17
N GLY A 185 -0.29 -12.08 -8.96
CA GLY A 185 -1.11 -12.58 -7.86
C GLY A 185 -0.48 -12.31 -6.51
N GLU A 186 -1.19 -12.71 -5.46
CA GLU A 186 -0.71 -12.57 -4.09
C GLU A 186 0.46 -13.51 -3.83
N ARG A 187 1.54 -12.95 -3.31
CA ARG A 187 2.70 -13.68 -2.83
C ARG A 187 3.36 -12.96 -1.67
N HIS A 188 3.46 -13.63 -0.55
CA HIS A 188 4.14 -13.16 0.65
C HIS A 188 5.06 -14.25 1.20
N GLU A 189 6.15 -13.86 1.85
CA GLU A 189 7.08 -14.75 2.53
C GLU A 189 7.43 -14.15 3.90
N PRO A 190 6.87 -14.72 5.00
CA PRO A 190 5.90 -15.84 5.07
C PRO A 190 4.49 -15.42 4.63
N GLU A 191 3.70 -16.39 4.12
CA GLU A 191 2.29 -16.14 3.81
C GLU A 191 1.45 -16.21 5.12
N THR A 192 0.53 -15.27 5.26
CA THR A 192 -0.33 -15.13 6.44
C THR A 192 -1.79 -14.84 6.11
N HIS A 193 -2.13 -14.66 4.83
CA HIS A 193 -3.47 -14.31 4.40
C HIS A 193 -4.32 -15.55 4.16
N LEU A 194 -5.60 -15.46 4.52
CA LEU A 194 -6.53 -16.58 4.58
C LEU A 194 -6.65 -17.32 3.24
N ILE A 195 -6.87 -16.62 2.13
CA ILE A 195 -7.14 -17.25 0.83
C ILE A 195 -5.92 -18.02 0.32
N PRO A 196 -4.70 -17.45 0.27
CA PRO A 196 -3.50 -18.21 -0.09
C PRO A 196 -3.27 -19.43 0.80
N LEU A 197 -3.43 -19.28 2.12
CA LEU A 197 -3.28 -20.38 3.07
C LEU A 197 -4.30 -21.50 2.83
N CYS A 198 -5.56 -21.16 2.52
CA CYS A 198 -6.57 -22.15 2.18
C CYS A 198 -6.22 -22.89 0.86
N ILE A 199 -5.74 -22.15 -0.15
CA ILE A 199 -5.30 -22.74 -1.42
C ILE A 199 -4.12 -23.70 -1.18
N GLU A 200 -3.14 -23.26 -0.41
CA GLU A 200 -2.00 -24.09 -0.03
C GLU A 200 -2.44 -25.35 0.74
N GLY A 201 -3.41 -25.21 1.64
CA GLY A 201 -4.00 -26.31 2.37
C GLY A 201 -4.69 -27.36 1.50
N VAL A 202 -5.31 -26.93 0.40
CA VAL A 202 -5.92 -27.86 -0.57
C VAL A 202 -4.85 -28.57 -1.41
N LEU A 203 -3.73 -27.89 -1.70
CA LEU A 203 -2.65 -28.46 -2.51
C LEU A 203 -1.70 -29.35 -1.70
N ASN A 204 -1.64 -29.18 -0.39
CA ASN A 204 -0.72 -29.88 0.51
C ASN A 204 -1.48 -30.56 1.65
N ASP A 205 -1.66 -31.88 1.60
CA ASP A 205 -2.40 -32.67 2.60
C ASP A 205 -1.90 -32.53 4.05
N THR A 206 -0.70 -32.00 4.25
CA THR A 206 -0.09 -31.80 5.57
C THR A 206 -0.39 -30.43 6.19
N PHE A 207 -0.96 -29.51 5.44
CA PHE A 207 -1.27 -28.17 5.91
C PHE A 207 -2.44 -28.19 6.90
N LYS A 208 -2.34 -27.36 7.93
CA LYS A 208 -3.43 -27.12 8.90
C LYS A 208 -3.70 -25.64 9.02
N LEU A 209 -4.91 -25.22 8.67
CA LEU A 209 -5.37 -23.86 8.94
C LEU A 209 -5.65 -23.69 10.43
N THR A 210 -5.09 -22.64 11.04
CA THR A 210 -5.34 -22.31 12.44
C THR A 210 -6.39 -21.21 12.52
N ILE A 211 -7.47 -21.46 13.27
CA ILE A 211 -8.47 -20.46 13.65
C ILE A 211 -8.02 -19.87 14.98
N PHE A 212 -7.79 -18.56 15.04
CA PHE A 212 -7.22 -17.86 16.19
C PHE A 212 -8.27 -17.40 17.22
N GLY A 213 -9.55 -17.67 17.00
CA GLY A 213 -10.63 -17.35 17.92
C GLY A 213 -11.99 -17.67 17.31
N ASP A 214 -12.93 -18.05 18.16
CA ASP A 214 -14.31 -18.38 17.82
C ASP A 214 -15.31 -17.79 18.83
N ASP A 215 -14.84 -16.80 19.61
CA ASP A 215 -15.59 -16.14 20.69
C ASP A 215 -15.95 -14.68 20.40
N PHE A 216 -15.88 -14.26 19.12
CA PHE A 216 -16.32 -12.93 18.71
C PHE A 216 -17.84 -12.82 18.72
N GLU A 217 -18.36 -11.62 19.01
CA GLU A 217 -19.80 -11.32 18.96
C GLU A 217 -20.30 -11.21 17.52
N THR A 218 -20.10 -12.26 16.72
CA THR A 218 -20.51 -12.40 15.33
C THR A 218 -21.36 -13.67 15.16
N ARG A 219 -22.03 -13.81 14.00
CA ARG A 219 -22.96 -14.92 13.75
C ARG A 219 -22.31 -16.31 13.92
N ASP A 220 -21.05 -16.44 13.56
CA ASP A 220 -20.28 -17.68 13.56
C ASP A 220 -19.13 -17.70 14.59
N GLY A 221 -19.04 -16.66 15.43
CA GLY A 221 -18.00 -16.51 16.44
C GLY A 221 -16.65 -16.11 15.90
N THR A 222 -16.50 -15.91 14.58
CA THR A 222 -15.24 -15.48 13.97
C THR A 222 -15.19 -13.96 13.72
N CYS A 223 -14.02 -13.39 13.52
CA CYS A 223 -13.84 -11.97 13.27
C CYS A 223 -14.27 -11.54 11.85
#